data_9dfa109e138ba2fb7212abaca497337f
#
_entry.id   9dfa109e138ba2fb7212abaca497337f
#
_cell.length_a   1.000
_cell.length_b   1.000
_cell.length_c   1.000
_cell.angle_alpha   90.00
_cell.angle_beta   90.00
_cell.angle_gamma   90.00
#
_symmetry.space_group_name_H-M   'P 1'
#
loop_
_entity.id
_entity.type
_entity.pdbx_description
1 polymer ?
#
loop_
_entity_poly.entity_id
_entity_poly.type
_entity_poly.pdbx_seq_one_letter_code
_entity_poly.pdbx_strand_id
1 'polypeptide(L)' 'MPYRSNEALPPAVRGHLPEHAQDIFREAFNHAFERYAGDESMAFRIAWAAVKRGYEKSGSDWVPIDSR' A
#
# COMPACT_ATOMS: atom_id res chain seq x y z
N MET A 1 2.81 11.08 8.47
CA MET A 1 3.59 10.21 9.35
C MET A 1 3.76 8.84 8.76
N PRO A 2 4.97 8.33 8.77
CA PRO A 2 5.14 6.94 8.35
C PRO A 2 4.40 5.98 9.26
N TYR A 3 4.05 4.85 8.73
CA TYR A 3 3.33 3.84 9.50
C TYR A 3 4.31 2.83 10.08
N ARG A 4 4.12 2.50 11.35
CA ARG A 4 5.03 1.58 12.03
C ARG A 4 4.70 0.13 11.75
N SER A 5 3.44 -0.15 11.48
CA SER A 5 3.01 -1.52 11.26
C SER A 5 1.79 -1.48 10.37
N ASN A 6 1.38 -2.66 9.93
CA ASN A 6 0.19 -2.75 9.09
C ASN A 6 -1.05 -2.31 9.86
N GLU A 7 -1.05 -2.50 11.16
CA GLU A 7 -2.19 -2.11 11.97
C GLU A 7 -2.38 -0.60 12.02
N ALA A 8 -1.32 0.15 11.74
CA ALA A 8 -1.40 1.60 11.72
C ALA A 8 -1.93 2.14 10.39
N LEU A 9 -2.06 1.29 9.39
CA LEU A 9 -2.56 1.73 8.10
C LEU A 9 -4.02 2.16 8.21
N PRO A 10 -4.46 3.09 7.35
CA PRO A 10 -5.86 3.50 7.37
C PRO A 10 -6.80 2.32 7.17
N PRO A 11 -7.97 2.34 7.81
CA PRO A 11 -8.91 1.23 7.65
C PRO A 11 -9.28 0.94 6.21
N ALA A 12 -9.37 1.97 5.37
CA ALA A 12 -9.71 1.76 3.96
C ALA A 12 -8.65 0.95 3.24
N VAL A 13 -7.40 1.09 3.67
CA VAL A 13 -6.30 0.30 3.09
C VAL A 13 -6.29 -1.08 3.72
N ARG A 14 -6.28 -1.11 5.04
CA ARG A 14 -6.11 -2.36 5.77
C ARG A 14 -7.27 -3.33 5.53
N GLY A 15 -8.48 -2.79 5.40
CA GLY A 15 -9.65 -3.63 5.25
C GLY A 15 -9.75 -4.32 3.90
N HIS A 16 -9.03 -3.85 2.90
CA HIS A 16 -9.16 -4.40 1.55
C HIS A 16 -7.93 -5.13 1.05
N LEU A 17 -6.80 -4.99 1.73
CA LEU A 17 -5.55 -5.59 1.27
C LEU A 17 -5.20 -6.79 2.14
N PRO A 18 -4.77 -7.90 1.52
CA PRO A 18 -4.19 -9.00 2.29
C PRO A 18 -2.89 -8.53 2.94
N GLU A 19 -2.45 -9.29 3.92
CA GLU A 19 -1.34 -8.86 4.75
C GLU A 19 -0.08 -8.52 3.95
N HIS A 20 0.25 -9.36 2.99
CA HIS A 20 1.45 -9.10 2.20
C HIS A 20 1.32 -7.82 1.39
N ALA A 21 0.12 -7.55 0.87
CA ALA A 21 -0.11 -6.31 0.14
C ALA A 21 -0.04 -5.11 1.07
N GLN A 22 -0.47 -5.28 2.32
CA GLN A 22 -0.33 -4.23 3.31
C GLN A 22 1.14 -3.92 3.58
N ASP A 23 1.98 -4.96 3.63
CA ASP A 23 3.42 -4.76 3.80
C ASP A 23 3.97 -3.91 2.66
N ILE A 24 3.58 -4.23 1.43
CA ILE A 24 4.04 -3.50 0.27
C ILE A 24 3.60 -2.03 0.34
N PHE A 25 2.34 -1.83 0.68
CA PHE A 25 1.81 -0.48 0.79
C PHE A 25 2.57 0.32 1.85
N ARG A 26 2.74 -0.29 3.03
CA ARG A 26 3.38 0.39 4.14
C ARG A 26 4.81 0.78 3.82
N GLU A 27 5.56 -0.15 3.27
CA GLU A 27 6.96 0.13 2.96
C GLU A 27 7.10 1.17 1.87
N ALA A 28 6.27 1.07 0.84
CA ALA A 28 6.33 2.04 -0.24
C ALA A 28 5.89 3.42 0.24
N PHE A 29 4.86 3.47 1.09
CA PHE A 29 4.41 4.74 1.64
C PHE A 29 5.50 5.39 2.48
N ASN A 30 6.09 4.62 3.39
CA ASN A 30 7.10 5.17 4.28
C ASN A 30 8.30 5.68 3.51
N HIS A 31 8.72 4.95 2.50
CA HIS A 31 9.85 5.33 1.68
C HIS A 31 9.56 6.62 0.93
N ALA A 32 8.38 6.69 0.32
CA ALA A 32 7.99 7.87 -0.44
C ALA A 32 7.77 9.08 0.47
N PHE A 33 7.21 8.85 1.65
CA PHE A 33 7.00 9.92 2.60
C PHE A 33 8.31 10.60 2.96
N GLU A 34 9.33 9.78 3.19
CA GLU A 34 10.66 10.31 3.49
C GLU A 34 11.25 11.03 2.28
N ARG A 35 11.13 10.41 1.12
CA ARG A 35 11.76 10.93 -0.07
C ARG A 35 11.16 12.26 -0.51
N TYR A 36 9.86 12.44 -0.30
CA TYR A 36 9.17 13.63 -0.76
C TYR A 36 8.79 14.55 0.38
N ALA A 37 9.57 14.52 1.44
CA ALA A 37 9.50 15.50 2.52
C ALA A 37 8.11 15.57 3.17
N GLY A 38 7.49 14.42 3.38
CA GLY A 38 6.22 14.36 4.09
C GLY A 38 5.01 14.64 3.25
N ASP A 39 5.12 14.55 1.93
CA ASP A 39 3.98 14.74 1.05
C ASP A 39 3.13 13.47 1.05
N GLU A 40 2.05 13.49 1.84
CA GLU A 40 1.20 12.32 1.99
C GLU A 40 0.48 11.94 0.69
N SER A 41 0.04 12.94 -0.06
CA SER A 41 -0.63 12.65 -1.32
C SER A 41 0.25 11.88 -2.27
N MET A 42 1.49 12.33 -2.39
CA MET A 42 2.44 11.64 -3.25
C MET A 42 2.74 10.26 -2.72
N ALA A 43 2.90 10.14 -1.39
CA ALA A 43 3.21 8.85 -0.79
C ALA A 43 2.07 7.85 -1.00
N PHE A 44 0.83 8.30 -0.88
CA PHE A 44 -0.31 7.42 -1.14
C PHE A 44 -0.33 6.95 -2.57
N ARG A 45 -0.08 7.83 -3.49
CA ARG A 45 -0.05 7.48 -4.91
C ARG A 45 1.01 6.43 -5.21
N ILE A 46 2.18 6.66 -4.65
CA ILE A 46 3.30 5.73 -4.88
C ILE A 46 3.01 4.39 -4.23
N ALA A 47 2.42 4.41 -3.02
CA ALA A 47 2.11 3.17 -2.32
C ALA A 47 1.11 2.33 -3.10
N TRP A 48 0.05 2.96 -3.62
CA TRP A 48 -0.93 2.22 -4.42
C TRP A 48 -0.32 1.70 -5.72
N ALA A 49 0.56 2.49 -6.33
CA ALA A 49 1.23 2.01 -7.54
C ALA A 49 2.08 0.78 -7.25
N ALA A 50 2.73 0.76 -6.09
CA ALA A 50 3.52 -0.40 -5.71
C ALA A 50 2.67 -1.63 -5.50
N VAL A 51 1.52 -1.47 -4.86
CA VAL A 51 0.60 -2.59 -4.65
C VAL A 51 0.11 -3.13 -6.00
N LYS A 52 -0.21 -2.23 -6.92
CA LYS A 52 -0.77 -2.63 -8.20
C LYS A 52 0.19 -3.41 -9.08
N ARG A 53 1.46 -3.38 -8.75
CA ARG A 53 2.43 -4.17 -9.50
C ARG A 53 2.29 -5.65 -9.22
N GLY A 54 1.85 -6.01 -8.02
CA GLY A 54 1.75 -7.40 -7.64
C GLY A 54 0.35 -7.85 -7.30
N TYR A 55 -0.60 -6.95 -7.29
CA TYR A 55 -1.97 -7.25 -6.91
C TYR A 55 -2.93 -6.57 -7.84
N GLU A 56 -4.09 -7.18 -8.02
CA GLU A 56 -5.14 -6.59 -8.84
C GLU A 56 -6.44 -6.64 -8.07
N LYS A 57 -7.33 -5.73 -8.40
CA LYS A 57 -8.62 -5.66 -7.74
C LYS A 57 -9.57 -6.69 -8.32
N SER A 58 -10.19 -7.45 -7.45
CA SER A 58 -11.15 -8.46 -7.85
C SER A 58 -12.40 -8.24 -6.98
N GLY A 59 -13.42 -7.64 -7.57
CA GLY A 59 -14.56 -7.23 -6.78
C GLY A 59 -14.15 -6.15 -5.80
N SER A 60 -14.36 -6.39 -4.53
CA SER A 60 -13.97 -5.43 -3.51
C SER A 60 -12.66 -5.80 -2.82
N ASP A 61 -12.02 -6.87 -3.28
CA ASP A 61 -10.78 -7.34 -2.67
C ASP A 61 -9.61 -7.19 -3.62
N TRP A 62 -8.41 -7.18 -3.04
CA TRP A 62 -7.18 -7.18 -3.81
C TRP A 62 -6.56 -8.56 -3.72
N VAL A 63 -6.22 -9.14 -4.86
CA VAL A 63 -5.67 -10.49 -4.92
C VAL A 63 -4.36 -10.46 -5.68
N PRO A 64 -3.46 -11.42 -5.39
CA PRO A 64 -2.20 -11.47 -6.11
C PRO A 64 -2.45 -11.66 -7.59
N ILE A 65 -1.65 -10.97 -8.39
CA ILE A 65 -1.70 -11.18 -9.82
C ILE A 65 -1.11 -12.54 -10.09
N ASP A 66 -1.89 -13.36 -10.79
CA ASP A 66 -1.43 -14.68 -11.14
C ASP A 66 -0.33 -14.54 -12.16
N SER A 67 0.87 -14.93 -11.78
CA SER A 67 2.00 -14.72 -12.65
C SER A 67 2.07 -15.70 -13.80
N ARG A 68 1.33 -16.77 -13.72
CA ARG A 68 1.32 -17.80 -14.75
C ARG A 68 2.67 -18.27 -15.16
#